data_06e8b3247ef9fd000ef92568fe2e8ff8
#
_entry.id   06e8b3247ef9fd000ef92568fe2e8ff8
#
_cell.length_a   1.000
_cell.length_b   1.000
_cell.length_c   1.000
_cell.angle_alpha   90.00
_cell.angle_beta   90.00
_cell.angle_gamma   90.00
#
_symmetry.space_group_name_H-M   'P 1'
#
loop_
_entity.id
_entity.type
_entity.pdbx_description
1 polymer ?
#
loop_
_entity_poly.entity_id
_entity_poly.type
_entity_poly.pdbx_seq_one_letter_code
_entity_poly.pdbx_strand_id
1 'polypeptide(L)'
;MKRLFSIALLAGLIAVQCLAVGISVQGHTADKRMKKLYLFMVQDERYGYVQPLDSFEVTDGKFAYQNDTLTTRLFFLSPVFNASDMESCFEQGTYLFLASGNNLLSVSRNARGAITADNPNVKLNAQYALFTHKKDSAGNKHTLDSLDQVFYAARDRNDQREMQRIKTSTAPIYNRAYEQLRQWLDKEVARQQSSPFGLYLYYTYRLQHANITNRTDLDRARQVVEGANDEAKQTWYYARATQKLNALEQTVVGKTAPPIVGEDKGGKALSLSHFKGKFVLVDFWSSSCTWCRKETPNLLKTFNAFKNQSFTILGVSTDFKKADWLKAIKEDGAIWHQLLLKGDARKQVMAAYSIVSIPQILLVSPDGTIIAKDLRGNKIYEAVQKALAK
;
A
#
# COMPACT_ATOMS: atom_id res chain seq x y z
N MET A 1 68.84 24.76 6.60
CA MET A 1 68.33 23.61 5.88
C MET A 1 67.81 22.59 6.90
N LYS A 2 66.54 22.62 7.24
CA LYS A 2 65.85 21.53 7.95
C LYS A 2 64.44 21.48 7.43
N ARG A 3 64.10 20.44 6.66
CA ARG A 3 62.75 20.17 6.15
C ARG A 3 61.97 19.54 7.28
N LEU A 4 60.89 20.19 7.68
CA LEU A 4 59.85 19.64 8.53
C LEU A 4 58.87 18.85 7.65
N PHE A 5 58.78 17.55 7.89
CA PHE A 5 57.73 16.68 7.35
C PHE A 5 56.49 16.80 8.22
N SER A 6 55.48 17.41 7.69
CA SER A 6 54.13 17.37 8.27
C SER A 6 53.48 16.05 7.86
N ILE A 7 53.28 15.16 8.85
CA ILE A 7 52.46 13.96 8.67
C ILE A 7 51.00 14.39 8.88
N ALA A 8 50.28 14.50 7.77
CA ALA A 8 48.83 14.64 7.80
C ALA A 8 48.22 13.26 8.09
N LEU A 9 47.63 13.10 9.26
CA LEU A 9 46.81 11.95 9.63
C LEU A 9 45.48 12.04 8.82
N LEU A 10 45.43 11.29 7.73
CA LEU A 10 44.15 11.01 7.05
C LEU A 10 43.41 9.96 7.90
N ALA A 11 42.50 10.43 8.77
CA ALA A 11 41.50 9.57 9.36
C ALA A 11 40.52 9.18 8.25
N GLY A 12 40.79 8.05 7.61
CA GLY A 12 39.87 7.42 6.67
C GLY A 12 38.65 6.96 7.45
N LEU A 13 37.54 7.70 7.31
CA LEU A 13 36.20 7.16 7.57
C LEU A 13 35.99 6.01 6.57
N ILE A 14 36.28 4.79 7.00
CA ILE A 14 35.74 3.60 6.35
C ILE A 14 34.26 3.61 6.68
N ALA A 15 33.47 4.22 5.80
CA ALA A 15 32.05 3.92 5.70
C ALA A 15 31.97 2.45 5.32
N VAL A 16 31.77 1.58 6.28
CA VAL A 16 31.31 0.22 6.04
C VAL A 16 29.94 0.38 5.41
N GLN A 17 29.90 0.52 4.09
CA GLN A 17 28.71 0.24 3.31
C GLN A 17 28.46 -1.25 3.57
N CYS A 18 27.52 -1.53 4.48
CA CYS A 18 26.91 -2.83 4.60
C CYS A 18 26.20 -3.05 3.25
N LEU A 19 26.92 -3.61 2.27
CA LEU A 19 26.33 -4.06 1.03
C LEU A 19 25.23 -5.01 1.45
N ALA A 20 24.00 -4.64 1.18
CA ALA A 20 22.86 -5.51 1.41
C ALA A 20 23.15 -6.81 0.65
N VAL A 21 23.40 -7.88 1.40
CA VAL A 21 23.59 -9.20 0.80
C VAL A 21 22.27 -9.56 0.16
N GLY A 22 22.24 -9.69 -1.18
CA GLY A 22 21.06 -10.05 -1.94
C GLY A 22 20.46 -11.39 -1.48
N ILE A 23 19.43 -11.85 -2.15
CA ILE A 23 18.78 -13.13 -1.87
C ILE A 23 19.38 -14.20 -2.79
N SER A 24 19.92 -15.26 -2.20
CA SER A 24 20.32 -16.49 -2.89
C SER A 24 19.40 -17.63 -2.43
N VAL A 25 18.90 -18.40 -3.37
CA VAL A 25 18.04 -19.56 -3.13
C VAL A 25 18.68 -20.79 -3.75
N GLN A 26 18.79 -21.86 -2.97
CA GLN A 26 19.05 -23.21 -3.44
C GLN A 26 17.93 -24.11 -2.95
N GLY A 27 17.45 -25.01 -3.81
CA GLY A 27 16.34 -25.83 -3.40
C GLY A 27 16.19 -27.14 -4.17
N HIS A 28 15.29 -27.95 -3.66
CA HIS A 28 14.96 -29.23 -4.25
C HIS A 28 13.47 -29.54 -4.15
N THR A 29 13.01 -30.42 -5.03
CA THR A 29 11.66 -30.99 -5.01
C THR A 29 11.69 -32.47 -5.42
N ALA A 30 10.85 -33.26 -4.81
CA ALA A 30 10.59 -34.64 -5.21
C ALA A 30 9.48 -34.75 -6.29
N ASP A 31 8.76 -33.66 -6.59
CA ASP A 31 7.72 -33.64 -7.61
C ASP A 31 8.34 -33.57 -9.02
N LYS A 32 8.45 -34.74 -9.68
CA LYS A 32 9.03 -34.86 -11.03
C LYS A 32 8.26 -34.08 -12.12
N ARG A 33 7.02 -33.66 -11.85
CA ARG A 33 6.21 -32.85 -12.76
C ARG A 33 6.57 -31.37 -12.67
N MET A 34 7.22 -30.95 -11.60
CA MET A 34 7.64 -29.56 -11.42
C MET A 34 8.84 -29.25 -12.30
N LYS A 35 8.65 -28.45 -13.33
CA LYS A 35 9.70 -28.07 -14.28
C LYS A 35 10.13 -26.62 -14.12
N LYS A 36 9.30 -25.80 -13.48
CA LYS A 36 9.54 -24.39 -13.32
C LYS A 36 8.85 -23.87 -12.07
N LEU A 37 9.44 -22.85 -11.46
CA LEU A 37 8.84 -22.10 -10.35
C LEU A 37 8.85 -20.61 -10.69
N TYR A 38 7.77 -19.93 -10.40
CA TYR A 38 7.58 -18.49 -10.61
C TYR A 38 7.60 -17.79 -9.27
N LEU A 39 8.40 -16.73 -9.17
CA LEU A 39 8.56 -15.92 -7.98
C LEU A 39 7.87 -14.58 -8.16
N PHE A 40 7.08 -14.18 -7.16
CA PHE A 40 6.36 -12.94 -7.17
C PHE A 40 6.71 -12.11 -5.94
N MET A 41 6.84 -10.81 -6.12
CA MET A 41 6.90 -9.87 -5.00
C MET A 41 5.50 -9.63 -4.44
N VAL A 42 5.32 -9.83 -3.15
CA VAL A 42 4.09 -9.48 -2.45
C VAL A 42 4.07 -7.97 -2.22
N GLN A 43 3.10 -7.29 -2.79
CA GLN A 43 2.89 -5.84 -2.62
C GLN A 43 1.89 -5.56 -1.50
N ASP A 44 0.80 -6.31 -1.45
CA ASP A 44 -0.16 -6.30 -0.35
C ASP A 44 -0.82 -7.68 -0.21
N GLU A 45 -0.40 -8.42 0.80
CA GLU A 45 -0.92 -9.76 1.10
C GLU A 45 -2.43 -9.76 1.37
N ARG A 46 -2.95 -8.70 2.01
CA ARG A 46 -4.36 -8.62 2.42
C ARG A 46 -5.33 -8.63 1.25
N TYR A 47 -4.86 -8.18 0.08
CA TYR A 47 -5.65 -8.12 -1.15
C TYR A 47 -5.11 -9.04 -2.25
N GLY A 48 -4.16 -9.91 -1.93
CA GLY A 48 -3.53 -10.79 -2.92
C GLY A 48 -2.75 -10.03 -4.00
N TYR A 49 -2.31 -8.81 -3.75
CA TYR A 49 -1.52 -8.06 -4.73
C TYR A 49 -0.09 -8.57 -4.78
N VAL A 50 0.19 -9.33 -5.83
CA VAL A 50 1.51 -9.84 -6.15
C VAL A 50 1.95 -9.32 -7.52
N GLN A 51 3.24 -9.11 -7.70
CA GLN A 51 3.84 -8.70 -8.95
C GLN A 51 4.83 -9.75 -9.40
N PRO A 52 4.71 -10.28 -10.65
CA PRO A 52 5.71 -11.19 -11.19
C PRO A 52 7.11 -10.56 -11.08
N LEU A 53 8.05 -11.32 -10.57
CA LEU A 53 9.43 -10.89 -10.43
C LEU A 53 10.33 -11.66 -11.39
N ASP A 54 10.32 -12.98 -11.29
CA ASP A 54 11.24 -13.85 -12.02
C ASP A 54 10.71 -15.30 -12.05
N SER A 55 11.48 -16.17 -12.72
CA SER A 55 11.22 -17.60 -12.70
C SER A 55 12.53 -18.37 -12.77
N PHE A 56 12.54 -19.60 -12.27
CA PHE A 56 13.69 -20.48 -12.33
C PHE A 56 13.30 -21.91 -12.69
N GLU A 57 14.15 -22.53 -13.49
CA GLU A 57 13.95 -23.90 -13.98
C GLU A 57 14.25 -24.91 -12.87
N VAL A 58 13.54 -26.04 -12.90
CA VAL A 58 13.76 -27.19 -12.04
C VAL A 58 14.35 -28.32 -12.88
N THR A 59 15.65 -28.61 -12.69
CA THR A 59 16.37 -29.67 -13.40
C THR A 59 16.75 -30.77 -12.40
N ASP A 60 16.36 -31.99 -12.69
CA ASP A 60 16.59 -33.16 -11.82
C ASP A 60 16.15 -32.95 -10.35
N GLY A 61 15.02 -32.23 -10.22
CA GLY A 61 14.47 -31.91 -8.91
C GLY A 61 15.24 -30.83 -8.14
N LYS A 62 16.21 -30.15 -8.75
CA LYS A 62 17.01 -29.06 -8.15
C LYS A 62 16.74 -27.74 -8.83
N PHE A 63 16.87 -26.66 -8.07
CA PHE A 63 16.75 -25.30 -8.60
C PHE A 63 17.64 -24.33 -7.82
N ALA A 64 18.00 -23.22 -8.46
CA ALA A 64 18.74 -22.12 -7.84
C ALA A 64 18.25 -20.78 -8.39
N TYR A 65 18.34 -19.73 -7.56
CA TYR A 65 18.02 -18.36 -7.91
C TYR A 65 18.93 -17.40 -7.14
N GLN A 66 19.29 -16.29 -7.75
CA GLN A 66 20.04 -15.23 -7.10
C GLN A 66 19.56 -13.86 -7.58
N ASN A 67 19.47 -12.94 -6.65
CA ASN A 67 19.18 -11.54 -6.94
C ASN A 67 19.82 -10.65 -5.87
N ASP A 68 20.79 -9.85 -6.30
CA ASP A 68 21.65 -9.07 -5.41
C ASP A 68 20.99 -7.77 -4.91
N THR A 69 19.82 -7.42 -5.42
CA THR A 69 19.12 -6.18 -5.05
C THR A 69 17.95 -6.40 -4.08
N LEU A 70 17.55 -7.65 -3.87
CA LEU A 70 16.43 -7.99 -2.99
C LEU A 70 16.90 -8.11 -1.55
N THR A 71 16.01 -7.71 -0.63
CA THR A 71 16.21 -7.83 0.81
C THR A 71 15.09 -8.66 1.44
N THR A 72 15.28 -9.07 2.69
CA THR A 72 14.32 -9.88 3.45
C THR A 72 12.89 -9.35 3.34
N ARG A 73 11.99 -10.19 2.78
CA ARG A 73 10.55 -9.89 2.64
C ARG A 73 9.73 -11.15 2.35
N LEU A 74 8.39 -10.99 2.39
CA LEU A 74 7.45 -12.01 1.95
C LEU A 74 7.39 -12.07 0.41
N PHE A 75 7.46 -13.29 -0.12
CA PHE A 75 7.26 -13.61 -1.54
C PHE A 75 6.10 -14.58 -1.70
N PHE A 76 5.62 -14.67 -2.91
CA PHE A 76 4.70 -15.70 -3.33
C PHE A 76 5.39 -16.57 -4.38
N LEU A 77 5.34 -17.88 -4.21
CA LEU A 77 5.93 -18.89 -5.09
C LEU A 77 4.84 -19.73 -5.70
N SER A 78 4.84 -19.91 -7.02
CA SER A 78 3.87 -20.75 -7.73
C SER A 78 4.53 -21.64 -8.78
N PRO A 79 4.03 -22.86 -9.00
CA PRO A 79 4.51 -23.74 -10.07
C PRO A 79 3.89 -23.37 -11.43
N VAL A 80 2.93 -22.47 -11.46
CA VAL A 80 2.25 -22.01 -12.68
C VAL A 80 2.18 -20.48 -12.69
N PHE A 81 2.19 -19.91 -13.90
CA PHE A 81 1.90 -18.51 -14.11
C PHE A 81 1.10 -18.31 -15.38
N ASN A 82 -0.07 -17.71 -15.24
CA ASN A 82 -0.89 -17.22 -16.33
C ASN A 82 -1.44 -15.86 -15.95
N ALA A 83 -1.05 -14.82 -16.67
CA ALA A 83 -1.47 -13.44 -16.38
C ALA A 83 -2.98 -13.21 -16.54
N SER A 84 -3.66 -14.04 -17.34
CA SER A 84 -5.12 -14.02 -17.53
C SER A 84 -5.88 -14.91 -16.52
N ASP A 85 -5.17 -15.75 -15.78
CA ASP A 85 -5.73 -16.66 -14.77
C ASP A 85 -4.84 -16.68 -13.53
N MET A 86 -4.86 -15.58 -12.78
CA MET A 86 -4.13 -15.47 -11.52
C MET A 86 -4.74 -16.32 -10.41
N GLU A 87 -6.02 -16.67 -10.50
CA GLU A 87 -6.69 -17.53 -9.52
C GLU A 87 -6.01 -18.91 -9.44
N SER A 88 -5.77 -19.54 -10.59
CA SER A 88 -5.01 -20.81 -10.66
C SER A 88 -3.59 -20.68 -10.08
N CYS A 89 -2.93 -19.51 -10.24
CA CYS A 89 -1.63 -19.28 -9.61
C CYS A 89 -1.73 -19.26 -8.09
N PHE A 90 -2.76 -18.61 -7.54
CA PHE A 90 -2.98 -18.54 -6.09
C PHE A 90 -3.37 -19.87 -5.47
N GLU A 91 -4.22 -20.64 -6.14
CA GLU A 91 -4.64 -21.96 -5.68
C GLU A 91 -3.47 -22.94 -5.58
N GLN A 92 -2.49 -22.84 -6.47
CA GLN A 92 -1.35 -23.77 -6.55
C GLN A 92 -0.09 -23.25 -5.86
N GLY A 93 -0.05 -21.99 -5.46
CA GLY A 93 1.13 -21.33 -4.89
C GLY A 93 1.16 -21.32 -3.37
N THR A 94 2.23 -20.73 -2.84
CA THR A 94 2.43 -20.54 -1.40
C THR A 94 3.19 -19.26 -1.09
N TYR A 95 2.91 -18.67 0.06
CA TYR A 95 3.65 -17.52 0.60
C TYR A 95 4.81 -18.00 1.45
N LEU A 96 5.97 -17.35 1.31
CA LEU A 96 7.13 -17.61 2.15
C LEU A 96 8.02 -16.38 2.28
N PHE A 97 8.72 -16.25 3.39
CA PHE A 97 9.81 -15.30 3.54
C PHE A 97 11.09 -15.85 2.91
N LEU A 98 11.73 -15.02 2.08
CA LEU A 98 13.13 -15.18 1.72
C LEU A 98 13.93 -14.09 2.44
N ALA A 99 15.02 -14.49 3.06
CA ALA A 99 15.90 -13.58 3.77
C ALA A 99 17.10 -13.18 2.92
N SER A 100 17.71 -12.05 3.20
CA SER A 100 19.02 -11.70 2.67
C SER A 100 20.03 -12.79 3.00
N GLY A 101 20.88 -13.15 2.05
CA GLY A 101 21.79 -14.29 2.14
C GLY A 101 21.20 -15.58 1.59
N ASN A 102 21.62 -16.71 2.15
CA ASN A 102 21.30 -18.04 1.63
C ASN A 102 19.98 -18.56 2.17
N ASN A 103 19.12 -19.02 1.25
CA ASN A 103 17.86 -19.67 1.54
C ASN A 103 17.89 -21.11 1.01
N LEU A 104 17.55 -22.09 1.85
CA LEU A 104 17.48 -23.49 1.47
C LEU A 104 16.01 -23.93 1.42
N LEU A 105 15.50 -24.17 0.22
CA LEU A 105 14.09 -24.51 0.01
C LEU A 105 13.89 -25.99 -0.24
N SER A 106 12.92 -26.56 0.47
CA SER A 106 12.31 -27.85 0.10
C SER A 106 10.89 -27.58 -0.37
N VAL A 107 10.60 -27.89 -1.64
CA VAL A 107 9.28 -27.65 -2.23
C VAL A 107 8.59 -28.99 -2.49
N SER A 108 7.38 -29.13 -2.02
CA SER A 108 6.54 -30.31 -2.23
C SER A 108 5.13 -29.90 -2.66
N ARG A 109 4.34 -30.87 -3.13
CA ARG A 109 2.95 -30.65 -3.52
C ARG A 109 2.03 -31.39 -2.55
N ASN A 110 1.03 -30.70 -2.05
CA ASN A 110 0.02 -31.29 -1.19
C ASN A 110 -1.03 -32.09 -1.99
N ALA A 111 -1.93 -32.80 -1.29
CA ALA A 111 -2.97 -33.60 -1.90
C ALA A 111 -3.96 -32.82 -2.79
N ARG A 112 -4.08 -31.48 -2.59
CA ARG A 112 -4.93 -30.58 -3.39
C ARG A 112 -4.22 -30.02 -4.62
N GLY A 113 -2.95 -30.38 -4.84
CA GLY A 113 -2.16 -29.92 -5.97
C GLY A 113 -1.38 -28.62 -5.72
N ALA A 114 -1.63 -27.93 -4.63
CA ALA A 114 -0.89 -26.72 -4.27
C ALA A 114 0.51 -27.08 -3.74
N ILE A 115 1.48 -26.20 -3.97
CA ILE A 115 2.83 -26.38 -3.42
C ILE A 115 2.89 -25.90 -1.96
N THR A 116 3.79 -26.54 -1.22
CA THR A 116 4.29 -26.04 0.06
C THR A 116 5.79 -25.84 -0.05
N ALA A 117 6.32 -24.81 0.56
CA ALA A 117 7.75 -24.52 0.58
C ALA A 117 8.22 -24.39 2.02
N ASP A 118 9.19 -25.20 2.40
CA ASP A 118 9.87 -25.11 3.68
C ASP A 118 11.24 -24.42 3.50
N ASN A 119 11.55 -23.47 4.38
CA ASN A 119 12.82 -22.77 4.44
C ASN A 119 13.27 -22.69 5.91
N PRO A 120 13.86 -23.78 6.45
CA PRO A 120 14.16 -23.89 7.87
C PRO A 120 15.18 -22.85 8.35
N ASN A 121 16.00 -22.30 7.46
CA ASN A 121 17.00 -21.29 7.81
C ASN A 121 16.37 -19.92 8.10
N VAL A 122 15.09 -19.69 7.76
CA VAL A 122 14.43 -18.41 7.94
C VAL A 122 13.33 -18.52 8.99
N LYS A 123 13.65 -18.16 10.24
CA LYS A 123 12.71 -18.18 11.38
C LYS A 123 11.39 -17.46 11.13
N LEU A 124 11.41 -16.45 10.24
CA LEU A 124 10.22 -15.71 9.84
C LEU A 124 9.13 -16.61 9.26
N ASN A 125 9.48 -17.72 8.57
CA ASN A 125 8.51 -18.64 8.00
C ASN A 125 7.70 -19.36 9.07
N ALA A 126 8.35 -19.84 10.13
CA ALA A 126 7.65 -20.46 11.26
C ALA A 126 6.73 -19.46 11.99
N GLN A 127 7.21 -18.22 12.18
CA GLN A 127 6.39 -17.15 12.77
C GLN A 127 5.19 -16.80 11.88
N TYR A 128 5.39 -16.74 10.56
CA TYR A 128 4.34 -16.45 9.58
C TYR A 128 3.28 -17.57 9.55
N ALA A 129 3.68 -18.84 9.51
CA ALA A 129 2.76 -19.97 9.54
C ALA A 129 1.90 -19.98 10.83
N LEU A 130 2.51 -19.74 11.98
CA LEU A 130 1.78 -19.64 13.25
C LEU A 130 0.85 -18.42 13.27
N PHE A 131 1.29 -17.28 12.74
CA PHE A 131 0.51 -16.06 12.63
C PHE A 131 -0.71 -16.27 11.73
N THR A 132 -0.57 -16.82 10.53
CA THR A 132 -1.68 -17.03 9.60
C THR A 132 -2.75 -17.94 10.19
N HIS A 133 -2.34 -19.03 10.82
CA HIS A 133 -3.28 -19.93 11.51
C HIS A 133 -4.08 -19.21 12.62
N LYS A 134 -3.39 -18.41 13.46
CA LYS A 134 -4.05 -17.64 14.54
C LYS A 134 -4.91 -16.49 14.00
N LYS A 135 -4.46 -15.82 12.92
CA LYS A 135 -5.19 -14.74 12.24
C LYS A 135 -6.53 -15.27 11.71
N ASP A 136 -6.52 -16.42 11.06
CA ASP A 136 -7.72 -17.04 10.50
C ASP A 136 -8.74 -17.38 11.59
N SER A 137 -8.25 -17.90 12.73
CA SER A 137 -9.09 -18.16 13.90
C SER A 137 -9.64 -16.87 14.52
N ALA A 138 -8.79 -15.83 14.73
CA ALA A 138 -9.19 -14.56 15.32
C ALA A 138 -10.18 -13.79 14.45
N GLY A 139 -10.06 -13.88 13.13
CA GLY A 139 -10.95 -13.29 12.14
C GLY A 139 -12.20 -14.12 11.85
N ASN A 140 -12.37 -15.26 12.52
CA ASN A 140 -13.51 -16.19 12.28
C ASN A 140 -13.66 -16.55 10.80
N LYS A 141 -12.53 -16.82 10.13
CA LYS A 141 -12.43 -17.03 8.68
C LYS A 141 -13.43 -18.07 8.18
N HIS A 142 -13.56 -19.21 8.86
CA HIS A 142 -14.48 -20.28 8.45
C HIS A 142 -15.94 -19.81 8.33
N THR A 143 -16.41 -19.00 9.30
CA THR A 143 -17.76 -18.43 9.23
C THR A 143 -17.89 -17.43 8.09
N LEU A 144 -16.88 -16.57 7.89
CA LEU A 144 -16.91 -15.58 6.80
C LEU A 144 -16.88 -16.27 5.43
N ASP A 145 -16.03 -17.26 5.22
CA ASP A 145 -15.96 -18.03 3.96
C ASP A 145 -17.32 -18.71 3.64
N SER A 146 -18.03 -19.23 4.65
CA SER A 146 -19.36 -19.81 4.46
C SER A 146 -20.40 -18.76 4.04
N LEU A 147 -20.34 -17.55 4.60
CA LEU A 147 -21.20 -16.43 4.21
C LEU A 147 -20.90 -15.92 2.80
N ASP A 148 -19.61 -15.85 2.45
CA ASP A 148 -19.16 -15.48 1.11
C ASP A 148 -19.67 -16.45 0.05
N GLN A 149 -19.65 -17.76 0.31
CA GLN A 149 -20.20 -18.78 -0.60
C GLN A 149 -21.68 -18.52 -0.91
N VAL A 150 -22.50 -18.22 0.12
CA VAL A 150 -23.92 -17.90 -0.05
C VAL A 150 -24.11 -16.64 -0.91
N PHE A 151 -23.27 -15.62 -0.67
CA PHE A 151 -23.30 -14.37 -1.44
C PHE A 151 -22.89 -14.60 -2.91
N TYR A 152 -21.83 -15.35 -3.15
CA TYR A 152 -21.36 -15.66 -4.51
C TYR A 152 -22.39 -16.51 -5.27
N ALA A 153 -23.04 -17.46 -4.62
CA ALA A 153 -24.12 -18.22 -5.24
C ALA A 153 -25.32 -17.34 -5.68
N ALA A 154 -25.65 -16.31 -4.91
CA ALA A 154 -26.67 -15.30 -5.32
C ALA A 154 -26.17 -14.42 -6.46
N ARG A 155 -24.89 -14.02 -6.44
CA ARG A 155 -24.25 -13.24 -7.51
C ARG A 155 -24.27 -14.00 -8.84
N ASP A 156 -23.88 -15.27 -8.82
CA ASP A 156 -23.79 -16.12 -10.03
C ASP A 156 -25.15 -16.36 -10.67
N ARG A 157 -26.24 -16.29 -9.87
CA ARG A 157 -27.62 -16.26 -10.37
C ARG A 157 -28.13 -14.86 -10.74
N ASN A 158 -27.27 -13.81 -10.60
CA ASN A 158 -27.62 -12.39 -10.80
C ASN A 158 -28.83 -11.91 -9.96
N ASP A 159 -29.03 -12.51 -8.77
CA ASP A 159 -30.11 -12.15 -7.85
C ASP A 159 -29.75 -10.94 -6.99
N GLN A 160 -30.01 -9.75 -7.52
CA GLN A 160 -29.69 -8.48 -6.84
C GLN A 160 -30.43 -8.30 -5.50
N ARG A 161 -31.67 -8.80 -5.40
CA ARG A 161 -32.46 -8.68 -4.17
C ARG A 161 -31.86 -9.56 -3.05
N GLU A 162 -31.53 -10.79 -3.39
CA GLU A 162 -30.91 -11.73 -2.46
C GLU A 162 -29.50 -11.25 -2.05
N MET A 163 -28.68 -10.78 -2.99
CA MET A 163 -27.38 -10.19 -2.69
C MET A 163 -27.49 -9.03 -1.69
N GLN A 164 -28.50 -8.14 -1.86
CA GLN A 164 -28.69 -7.03 -0.94
C GLN A 164 -29.19 -7.50 0.43
N ARG A 165 -30.07 -8.49 0.48
CA ARG A 165 -30.57 -9.12 1.72
C ARG A 165 -29.40 -9.72 2.51
N ILE A 166 -28.54 -10.52 1.83
CA ILE A 166 -27.37 -11.16 2.45
C ILE A 166 -26.42 -10.09 2.98
N LYS A 167 -26.07 -9.07 2.20
CA LYS A 167 -25.21 -7.97 2.66
C LYS A 167 -25.71 -7.32 3.95
N THR A 168 -27.00 -7.02 4.01
CA THR A 168 -27.61 -6.34 5.15
C THR A 168 -27.63 -7.25 6.39
N SER A 169 -28.03 -8.52 6.24
CA SER A 169 -28.15 -9.46 7.35
C SER A 169 -26.80 -9.90 7.91
N THR A 170 -25.75 -9.98 7.05
CA THR A 170 -24.42 -10.45 7.45
C THR A 170 -23.50 -9.32 7.91
N ALA A 171 -23.78 -8.06 7.59
CA ALA A 171 -22.94 -6.93 7.97
C ALA A 171 -22.54 -6.88 9.45
N PRO A 172 -23.41 -7.17 10.43
CA PRO A 172 -23.02 -7.18 11.84
C PRO A 172 -22.01 -8.31 12.16
N ILE A 173 -22.07 -9.45 11.47
CA ILE A 173 -21.16 -10.58 11.64
C ILE A 173 -19.77 -10.19 11.15
N TYR A 174 -19.68 -9.64 9.92
CA TYR A 174 -18.43 -9.14 9.35
C TYR A 174 -17.82 -8.05 10.23
N ASN A 175 -18.61 -7.06 10.65
CA ASN A 175 -18.12 -5.97 11.49
C ASN A 175 -17.52 -6.48 12.81
N ARG A 176 -18.15 -7.45 13.46
CA ARG A 176 -17.65 -8.07 14.70
C ARG A 176 -16.36 -8.83 14.44
N ALA A 177 -16.31 -9.66 13.38
CA ALA A 177 -15.12 -10.42 13.03
C ALA A 177 -13.92 -9.52 12.70
N TYR A 178 -14.13 -8.45 11.92
CA TYR A 178 -13.09 -7.48 11.62
C TYR A 178 -12.62 -6.72 12.86
N GLU A 179 -13.51 -6.36 13.76
CA GLU A 179 -13.11 -5.70 15.01
C GLU A 179 -12.32 -6.62 15.93
N GLN A 180 -12.71 -7.90 16.06
CA GLN A 180 -11.94 -8.91 16.80
C GLN A 180 -10.56 -9.13 16.19
N LEU A 181 -10.48 -9.26 14.86
CA LEU A 181 -9.22 -9.38 14.15
C LEU A 181 -8.33 -8.15 14.36
N ARG A 182 -8.91 -6.95 14.30
CA ARG A 182 -8.19 -5.70 14.52
C ARG A 182 -7.57 -5.64 15.91
N GLN A 183 -8.37 -5.95 16.94
CA GLN A 183 -7.89 -5.95 18.33
C GLN A 183 -6.82 -7.02 18.58
N TRP A 184 -6.97 -8.19 17.95
CA TRP A 184 -5.96 -9.23 18.03
C TRP A 184 -4.66 -8.80 17.35
N LEU A 185 -4.74 -8.22 16.15
CA LEU A 185 -3.58 -7.68 15.42
C LEU A 185 -2.84 -6.59 16.21
N ASP A 186 -3.56 -5.71 16.90
CA ASP A 186 -2.93 -4.68 17.75
C ASP A 186 -2.06 -5.30 18.84
N LYS A 187 -2.58 -6.34 19.51
CA LYS A 187 -1.84 -7.09 20.54
C LYS A 187 -0.62 -7.81 19.95
N GLU A 188 -0.78 -8.42 18.76
CA GLU A 188 0.31 -9.16 18.12
C GLU A 188 1.42 -8.22 17.65
N VAL A 189 1.08 -7.09 17.04
CA VAL A 189 2.05 -6.03 16.67
C VAL A 189 2.81 -5.55 17.90
N ALA A 190 2.10 -5.23 18.99
CA ALA A 190 2.74 -4.76 20.22
C ALA A 190 3.70 -5.80 20.82
N ARG A 191 3.33 -7.09 20.78
CA ARG A 191 4.15 -8.21 21.28
C ARG A 191 5.46 -8.40 20.50
N GLN A 192 5.46 -8.09 19.20
CA GLN A 192 6.59 -8.35 18.29
C GLN A 192 7.45 -7.10 17.99
N GLN A 193 7.14 -5.97 18.58
CA GLN A 193 7.43 -4.58 18.20
C GLN A 193 8.79 -4.29 17.56
N SER A 194 9.90 -4.82 18.08
CA SER A 194 11.23 -4.50 17.56
C SER A 194 11.80 -5.51 16.56
N SER A 195 11.12 -6.64 16.38
CA SER A 195 11.60 -7.74 15.54
C SER A 195 11.32 -7.54 14.05
N PRO A 196 12.02 -8.25 13.14
CA PRO A 196 11.68 -8.27 11.71
C PRO A 196 10.23 -8.64 11.44
N PHE A 197 9.68 -9.62 12.18
CA PHE A 197 8.30 -10.04 12.05
C PHE A 197 7.33 -8.99 12.56
N GLY A 198 7.65 -8.32 13.67
CA GLY A 198 6.86 -7.21 14.20
C GLY A 198 6.79 -6.04 13.23
N LEU A 199 7.90 -5.71 12.58
CA LEU A 199 7.92 -4.65 11.58
C LEU A 199 7.13 -5.02 10.32
N TYR A 200 7.18 -6.29 9.86
CA TYR A 200 6.30 -6.79 8.81
C TYR A 200 4.83 -6.61 9.18
N LEU A 201 4.41 -7.04 10.39
CA LEU A 201 3.04 -6.90 10.86
C LEU A 201 2.61 -5.43 10.94
N TYR A 202 3.47 -4.58 11.54
CA TYR A 202 3.17 -3.16 11.67
C TYR A 202 3.03 -2.49 10.31
N TYR A 203 3.98 -2.71 9.39
CA TYR A 203 3.90 -2.15 8.04
C TYR A 203 2.65 -2.63 7.31
N THR A 204 2.46 -3.94 7.19
CA THR A 204 1.40 -4.56 6.38
C THR A 204 0.00 -4.25 6.92
N TYR A 205 -0.19 -4.35 8.22
CA TYR A 205 -1.53 -4.28 8.81
C TYR A 205 -1.86 -2.96 9.48
N ARG A 206 -0.89 -2.07 9.66
CA ARG A 206 -1.09 -0.75 10.29
C ARG A 206 -0.64 0.40 9.41
N LEU A 207 0.64 0.47 9.03
CA LEU A 207 1.22 1.65 8.41
C LEU A 207 0.90 1.77 6.92
N GLN A 208 0.92 0.68 6.15
CA GLN A 208 0.79 0.72 4.68
C GLN A 208 -0.44 1.51 4.21
N HIS A 209 -1.57 1.32 4.88
CA HIS A 209 -2.83 2.00 4.57
C HIS A 209 -3.25 3.00 5.67
N ALA A 210 -2.34 3.32 6.59
CA ALA A 210 -2.63 4.30 7.63
C ALA A 210 -2.91 5.67 7.02
N ASN A 211 -3.95 6.29 7.54
CA ASN A 211 -4.29 7.67 7.23
C ASN A 211 -3.81 8.58 8.35
N ILE A 212 -2.53 8.89 8.32
CA ILE A 212 -1.88 9.78 9.30
C ILE A 212 -2.01 11.21 8.79
N THR A 213 -2.74 12.03 9.53
CA THR A 213 -3.07 13.40 9.13
C THR A 213 -2.43 14.46 10.02
N ASN A 214 -1.98 14.09 11.22
CA ASN A 214 -1.44 14.99 12.22
C ASN A 214 -0.06 14.56 12.73
N ARG A 215 0.64 15.50 13.37
CA ARG A 215 2.00 15.31 13.88
C ARG A 215 2.10 14.22 14.94
N THR A 216 1.19 14.20 15.89
CA THR A 216 1.22 13.25 17.01
C THR A 216 1.17 11.79 16.55
N ASP A 217 0.27 11.49 15.60
CA ASP A 217 0.16 10.12 15.05
C ASP A 217 1.38 9.77 14.19
N LEU A 218 1.95 10.74 13.47
CA LEU A 218 3.17 10.55 12.71
C LEU A 218 4.36 10.22 13.63
N ASP A 219 4.54 10.97 14.71
CA ASP A 219 5.62 10.77 15.68
C ASP A 219 5.50 9.41 16.37
N ARG A 220 4.29 9.00 16.72
CA ARG A 220 4.03 7.66 17.27
C ARG A 220 4.40 6.56 16.28
N ALA A 221 4.02 6.71 15.02
CA ALA A 221 4.37 5.76 13.96
C ALA A 221 5.88 5.71 13.71
N ARG A 222 6.54 6.86 13.75
CA ARG A 222 7.99 6.98 13.61
C ARG A 222 8.72 6.28 14.77
N GLN A 223 8.29 6.47 16.00
CA GLN A 223 8.85 5.80 17.17
C GLN A 223 8.80 4.27 17.05
N VAL A 224 7.71 3.71 16.54
CA VAL A 224 7.61 2.25 16.30
C VAL A 224 8.64 1.78 15.26
N VAL A 225 8.78 2.49 14.15
CA VAL A 225 9.71 2.09 13.07
C VAL A 225 11.17 2.25 13.49
N GLU A 226 11.53 3.35 14.14
CA GLU A 226 12.89 3.62 14.59
C GLU A 226 13.32 2.70 15.75
N GLY A 227 12.36 2.24 16.56
CA GLY A 227 12.57 1.25 17.63
C GLY A 227 12.83 -0.17 17.12
N ALA A 228 12.82 -0.42 15.81
CA ALA A 228 13.18 -1.70 15.22
C ALA A 228 14.64 -2.06 15.52
N ASN A 229 14.94 -3.35 15.79
CA ASN A 229 16.30 -3.84 15.99
C ASN A 229 17.10 -3.87 14.67
N ASP A 230 18.39 -4.13 14.74
CA ASP A 230 19.28 -4.07 13.58
C ASP A 230 18.89 -5.08 12.50
N GLU A 231 18.42 -6.28 12.87
CA GLU A 231 17.93 -7.27 11.92
C GLU A 231 16.68 -6.76 11.18
N ALA A 232 15.73 -6.16 11.89
CA ALA A 232 14.53 -5.58 11.30
C ALA A 232 14.84 -4.41 10.36
N LYS A 233 15.87 -3.60 10.69
CA LYS A 233 16.33 -2.49 9.84
C LYS A 233 16.91 -2.94 8.49
N GLN A 234 17.35 -4.19 8.37
CA GLN A 234 17.83 -4.78 7.10
C GLN A 234 16.69 -5.30 6.20
N THR A 235 15.44 -5.22 6.64
CA THR A 235 14.29 -5.72 5.88
C THR A 235 13.74 -4.68 4.89
N TRP A 236 13.11 -5.18 3.83
CA TRP A 236 12.33 -4.35 2.91
C TRP A 236 11.25 -3.53 3.65
N TYR A 237 10.68 -4.06 4.72
CA TYR A 237 9.62 -3.40 5.50
C TYR A 237 10.11 -2.14 6.19
N TYR A 238 11.35 -2.14 6.70
CA TYR A 238 11.95 -0.94 7.29
C TYR A 238 12.13 0.17 6.25
N ALA A 239 12.70 -0.17 5.10
CA ALA A 239 12.89 0.78 4.00
C ALA A 239 11.55 1.38 3.54
N ARG A 240 10.52 0.54 3.37
CA ARG A 240 9.19 0.99 2.95
C ARG A 240 8.47 1.81 4.02
N ALA A 241 8.56 1.40 5.30
CA ALA A 241 8.00 2.15 6.42
C ALA A 241 8.64 3.54 6.52
N THR A 242 9.96 3.62 6.47
CA THR A 242 10.71 4.88 6.50
C THR A 242 10.34 5.77 5.30
N GLN A 243 10.30 5.22 4.09
CA GLN A 243 9.87 5.96 2.89
C GLN A 243 8.46 6.55 3.06
N LYS A 244 7.51 5.74 3.57
CA LYS A 244 6.14 6.21 3.82
C LYS A 244 6.10 7.30 4.87
N LEU A 245 6.80 7.14 6.00
CA LEU A 245 6.83 8.16 7.06
C LEU A 245 7.43 9.47 6.57
N ASN A 246 8.50 9.41 5.76
CA ASN A 246 9.10 10.60 5.16
C ASN A 246 8.14 11.31 4.19
N ALA A 247 7.37 10.56 3.39
CA ALA A 247 6.35 11.15 2.52
C ALA A 247 5.19 11.76 3.33
N LEU A 248 4.75 11.10 4.41
CA LEU A 248 3.73 11.63 5.32
C LEU A 248 4.21 12.90 6.03
N GLU A 249 5.49 12.97 6.42
CA GLU A 249 6.12 14.17 7.01
C GLU A 249 5.95 15.41 6.14
N GLN A 250 5.99 15.25 4.83
CA GLN A 250 5.81 16.35 3.87
C GLN A 250 4.35 16.79 3.71
N THR A 251 3.39 15.99 4.19
CA THR A 251 1.97 16.22 3.93
C THR A 251 1.07 16.22 5.16
N VAL A 252 1.62 16.18 6.38
CA VAL A 252 0.82 16.41 7.59
C VAL A 252 0.33 17.85 7.63
N VAL A 253 -0.78 18.08 8.35
CA VAL A 253 -1.32 19.42 8.59
C VAL A 253 -0.23 20.33 9.16
N GLY A 254 -0.13 21.53 8.61
CA GLY A 254 0.91 22.53 8.92
C GLY A 254 2.10 22.54 7.95
N LYS A 255 2.21 21.59 7.02
CA LYS A 255 3.28 21.57 6.00
C LYS A 255 2.81 22.21 4.68
N THR A 256 3.76 22.75 3.93
CA THR A 256 3.52 23.23 2.57
C THR A 256 3.16 22.06 1.65
N ALA A 257 2.07 22.19 0.91
CA ALA A 257 1.62 21.18 -0.03
C ALA A 257 2.67 20.92 -1.13
N PRO A 258 3.12 19.69 -1.36
CA PRO A 258 4.02 19.38 -2.47
C PRO A 258 3.46 19.82 -3.82
N PRO A 259 4.31 20.12 -4.82
CA PRO A 259 3.84 20.55 -6.14
C PRO A 259 2.92 19.49 -6.79
N ILE A 260 1.82 19.95 -7.36
CA ILE A 260 0.93 19.16 -8.21
C ILE A 260 0.91 19.82 -9.58
N VAL A 261 1.33 19.10 -10.61
CA VAL A 261 1.33 19.56 -12.00
C VAL A 261 0.74 18.47 -12.89
N GLY A 262 -0.15 18.84 -13.79
CA GLY A 262 -0.77 17.95 -14.75
C GLY A 262 -1.43 18.73 -15.89
N GLU A 263 -2.34 18.12 -16.63
CA GLU A 263 -3.05 18.73 -17.74
C GLU A 263 -4.51 19.00 -17.39
N ASP A 264 -5.03 20.15 -17.77
CA ASP A 264 -6.45 20.47 -17.70
C ASP A 264 -7.28 19.71 -18.76
N LYS A 265 -8.60 19.93 -18.80
CA LYS A 265 -9.50 19.32 -19.78
C LYS A 265 -9.09 19.62 -21.23
N GLY A 266 -8.53 20.80 -21.48
CA GLY A 266 -8.04 21.23 -22.78
C GLY A 266 -6.63 20.75 -23.14
N GLY A 267 -5.92 20.07 -22.21
CA GLY A 267 -4.55 19.63 -22.40
C GLY A 267 -3.49 20.68 -22.06
N LYS A 268 -3.89 21.81 -21.48
CA LYS A 268 -2.97 22.83 -21.02
C LYS A 268 -2.41 22.47 -19.65
N ALA A 269 -1.16 22.88 -19.38
CA ALA A 269 -0.55 22.69 -18.08
C ALA A 269 -1.32 23.44 -16.98
N LEU A 270 -1.68 22.72 -15.93
CA LEU A 270 -2.34 23.25 -14.74
C LEU A 270 -1.59 22.77 -13.50
N SER A 271 -1.45 23.63 -12.50
CA SER A 271 -0.79 23.27 -11.25
C SER A 271 -1.53 23.84 -10.03
N LEU A 272 -1.29 23.26 -8.85
CA LEU A 272 -1.79 23.80 -7.59
C LEU A 272 -1.35 25.25 -7.37
N SER A 273 -0.14 25.63 -7.81
CA SER A 273 0.39 26.99 -7.66
C SER A 273 -0.36 28.06 -8.44
N HIS A 274 -1.17 27.72 -9.44
CA HIS A 274 -2.05 28.67 -10.13
C HIS A 274 -3.14 29.28 -9.22
N PHE A 275 -3.38 28.64 -8.08
CA PHE A 275 -4.42 29.03 -7.13
C PHE A 275 -3.89 29.70 -5.87
N LYS A 276 -2.61 30.14 -5.87
CA LYS A 276 -2.07 30.95 -4.75
C LYS A 276 -2.99 32.11 -4.43
N GLY A 277 -3.14 32.43 -3.15
CA GLY A 277 -4.06 33.46 -2.66
C GLY A 277 -5.50 32.98 -2.44
N LYS A 278 -5.80 31.69 -2.74
CA LYS A 278 -7.11 31.09 -2.47
C LYS A 278 -6.98 29.87 -1.57
N PHE A 279 -8.02 29.57 -0.82
CA PHE A 279 -8.17 28.23 -0.25
C PHE A 279 -8.48 27.24 -1.36
N VAL A 280 -7.73 26.13 -1.41
CA VAL A 280 -7.89 25.10 -2.44
C VAL A 280 -8.25 23.78 -1.79
N LEU A 281 -9.44 23.27 -2.09
CA LEU A 281 -9.80 21.90 -1.76
C LEU A 281 -9.24 20.99 -2.86
N VAL A 282 -8.22 20.20 -2.54
CA VAL A 282 -7.59 19.27 -3.46
C VAL A 282 -8.24 17.91 -3.27
N ASP A 283 -8.84 17.38 -4.35
CA ASP A 283 -9.53 16.07 -4.38
C ASP A 283 -8.80 15.12 -5.31
N PHE A 284 -8.12 14.11 -4.76
CA PHE A 284 -7.50 13.03 -5.53
C PHE A 284 -8.53 11.94 -5.80
N TRP A 285 -8.83 11.70 -7.07
CA TRP A 285 -9.91 10.83 -7.51
C TRP A 285 -9.61 10.07 -8.80
N SER A 286 -10.53 9.18 -9.23
CA SER A 286 -10.56 8.63 -10.58
C SER A 286 -12.00 8.31 -11.01
N SER A 287 -12.21 8.21 -12.31
CA SER A 287 -13.52 7.89 -12.92
C SER A 287 -14.07 6.53 -12.47
N SER A 288 -13.20 5.56 -12.23
CA SER A 288 -13.57 4.20 -11.78
C SER A 288 -13.76 4.09 -10.26
N CYS A 289 -13.43 5.13 -9.50
CA CYS A 289 -13.52 5.13 -8.04
C CYS A 289 -14.96 5.44 -7.57
N THR A 290 -15.73 4.41 -7.27
CA THR A 290 -17.13 4.56 -6.79
C THR A 290 -17.22 5.43 -5.52
N TRP A 291 -16.30 5.28 -4.58
CA TRP A 291 -16.29 6.07 -3.35
C TRP A 291 -15.94 7.54 -3.60
N CYS A 292 -15.07 7.83 -4.59
CA CYS A 292 -14.78 9.21 -5.00
C CYS A 292 -16.03 9.88 -5.56
N ARG A 293 -16.74 9.19 -6.46
CA ARG A 293 -17.97 9.70 -7.07
C ARG A 293 -19.11 9.91 -6.05
N LYS A 294 -19.13 9.13 -4.97
CA LYS A 294 -20.07 9.34 -3.84
C LYS A 294 -19.79 10.62 -3.06
N GLU A 295 -18.58 11.16 -3.11
CA GLU A 295 -18.26 12.45 -2.49
C GLU A 295 -18.63 13.66 -3.38
N THR A 296 -18.87 13.47 -4.66
CA THR A 296 -19.21 14.57 -5.60
C THR A 296 -20.38 15.44 -5.12
N PRO A 297 -21.49 14.92 -4.55
CA PRO A 297 -22.55 15.77 -4.01
C PRO A 297 -22.08 16.71 -2.89
N ASN A 298 -21.18 16.23 -2.01
CA ASN A 298 -20.61 17.04 -0.93
C ASN A 298 -19.67 18.13 -1.48
N LEU A 299 -18.89 17.78 -2.51
CA LEU A 299 -18.03 18.74 -3.24
C LEU A 299 -18.85 19.81 -3.95
N LEU A 300 -19.95 19.43 -4.66
CA LEU A 300 -20.89 20.35 -5.30
C LEU A 300 -21.54 21.31 -4.31
N LYS A 301 -22.05 20.79 -3.19
CA LYS A 301 -22.62 21.59 -2.11
C LYS A 301 -21.59 22.64 -1.63
N THR A 302 -20.38 22.20 -1.34
CA THR A 302 -19.31 23.06 -0.83
C THR A 302 -18.88 24.10 -1.88
N PHE A 303 -18.69 23.68 -3.13
CA PHE A 303 -18.31 24.59 -4.22
C PHE A 303 -19.34 25.68 -4.43
N ASN A 304 -20.62 25.31 -4.52
CA ASN A 304 -21.70 26.27 -4.74
C ASN A 304 -21.86 27.27 -3.58
N ALA A 305 -21.62 26.84 -2.34
CA ALA A 305 -21.67 27.73 -1.18
C ALA A 305 -20.53 28.76 -1.15
N PHE A 306 -19.34 28.41 -1.64
CA PHE A 306 -18.13 29.21 -1.42
C PHE A 306 -17.44 29.71 -2.71
N LYS A 307 -17.90 29.35 -3.92
CA LYS A 307 -17.26 29.69 -5.21
C LYS A 307 -17.06 31.19 -5.46
N ASN A 308 -17.84 32.06 -4.82
CA ASN A 308 -17.73 33.51 -4.91
C ASN A 308 -16.79 34.15 -3.89
N GLN A 309 -16.13 33.32 -3.06
CA GLN A 309 -15.12 33.72 -2.07
C GLN A 309 -13.72 33.35 -2.54
N SER A 310 -12.70 33.63 -1.74
CA SER A 310 -11.31 33.21 -2.04
C SER A 310 -11.13 31.70 -1.87
N PHE A 311 -11.93 30.92 -2.60
CA PHE A 311 -11.98 29.45 -2.55
C PHE A 311 -12.11 28.85 -3.95
N THR A 312 -11.55 27.66 -4.12
CA THR A 312 -11.79 26.80 -5.29
C THR A 312 -11.59 25.32 -4.95
N ILE A 313 -12.01 24.44 -5.86
CA ILE A 313 -11.68 23.01 -5.83
C ILE A 313 -10.76 22.70 -7.00
N LEU A 314 -9.74 21.87 -6.76
CA LEU A 314 -8.88 21.26 -7.75
C LEU A 314 -9.06 19.73 -7.69
N GLY A 315 -9.81 19.18 -8.63
CA GLY A 315 -9.89 17.74 -8.84
C GLY A 315 -8.61 17.23 -9.50
N VAL A 316 -7.91 16.31 -8.86
CA VAL A 316 -6.65 15.72 -9.33
C VAL A 316 -6.90 14.27 -9.69
N SER A 317 -7.09 14.01 -10.98
CA SER A 317 -7.40 12.67 -11.47
C SER A 317 -6.14 11.82 -11.63
N THR A 318 -6.25 10.56 -11.22
CA THR A 318 -5.26 9.51 -11.42
C THR A 318 -5.63 8.56 -12.56
N ASP A 319 -6.60 8.89 -13.39
CA ASP A 319 -7.05 8.07 -14.51
C ASP A 319 -5.93 7.79 -15.53
N PHE A 320 -5.99 6.62 -16.15
CA PHE A 320 -5.10 6.27 -17.27
C PHE A 320 -5.61 6.77 -18.61
N LYS A 321 -6.95 6.81 -18.78
CA LYS A 321 -7.61 7.21 -20.02
C LYS A 321 -8.29 8.57 -19.86
N LYS A 322 -7.85 9.55 -20.64
CA LYS A 322 -8.46 10.89 -20.64
C LYS A 322 -9.96 10.86 -20.97
N ALA A 323 -10.40 9.94 -21.84
CA ALA A 323 -11.79 9.83 -22.23
C ALA A 323 -12.71 9.45 -21.05
N ASP A 324 -12.29 8.49 -20.21
CA ASP A 324 -13.04 8.04 -19.03
C ASP A 324 -13.15 9.16 -18.00
N TRP A 325 -12.06 9.87 -17.76
CA TRP A 325 -12.01 11.06 -16.90
C TRP A 325 -12.97 12.16 -17.35
N LEU A 326 -12.93 12.55 -18.65
CA LEU A 326 -13.82 13.58 -19.21
C LEU A 326 -15.30 13.17 -19.14
N LYS A 327 -15.59 11.89 -19.40
CA LYS A 327 -16.94 11.33 -19.30
C LYS A 327 -17.46 11.45 -17.86
N ALA A 328 -16.66 11.03 -16.86
CA ALA A 328 -17.04 11.08 -15.45
C ALA A 328 -17.25 12.53 -14.95
N ILE A 329 -16.39 13.49 -15.34
CA ILE A 329 -16.57 14.91 -15.04
C ILE A 329 -17.94 15.41 -15.51
N LYS A 330 -18.34 15.04 -16.74
CA LYS A 330 -19.62 15.46 -17.33
C LYS A 330 -20.80 14.81 -16.58
N GLU A 331 -20.72 13.51 -16.34
CA GLU A 331 -21.77 12.75 -15.64
C GLU A 331 -22.01 13.25 -14.22
N ASP A 332 -20.94 13.56 -13.50
CA ASP A 332 -20.98 14.00 -12.10
C ASP A 332 -21.24 15.52 -11.94
N GLY A 333 -21.26 16.26 -13.04
CA GLY A 333 -21.43 17.72 -13.01
C GLY A 333 -20.29 18.44 -12.26
N ALA A 334 -19.08 17.90 -12.30
CA ALA A 334 -17.92 18.46 -11.62
C ALA A 334 -17.41 19.74 -12.34
N ILE A 335 -17.95 20.90 -11.94
CA ILE A 335 -17.79 22.19 -12.63
C ILE A 335 -16.53 22.95 -12.25
N TRP A 336 -15.81 22.51 -11.24
CA TRP A 336 -14.55 23.12 -10.76
C TRP A 336 -13.34 22.73 -11.61
N HIS A 337 -12.16 23.25 -11.26
CA HIS A 337 -10.91 22.98 -11.95
C HIS A 337 -10.53 21.50 -11.85
N GLN A 338 -10.17 20.92 -12.98
CA GLN A 338 -9.83 19.50 -13.10
C GLN A 338 -8.46 19.35 -13.75
N LEU A 339 -7.65 18.46 -13.19
CA LEU A 339 -6.29 18.17 -13.61
C LEU A 339 -6.11 16.66 -13.74
N LEU A 340 -5.52 16.20 -14.84
CA LEU A 340 -5.17 14.80 -15.08
C LEU A 340 -3.66 14.60 -14.89
N LEU A 341 -3.29 13.69 -13.98
CA LEU A 341 -1.91 13.26 -13.81
C LEU A 341 -1.55 12.18 -14.84
N LYS A 342 -0.39 12.32 -15.52
CA LYS A 342 0.08 11.36 -16.53
C LYS A 342 1.47 10.83 -16.22
N GLY A 343 1.77 9.63 -16.70
CA GLY A 343 3.11 9.04 -16.67
C GLY A 343 3.81 9.14 -15.33
N ASP A 344 5.03 9.65 -15.34
CA ASP A 344 5.85 9.77 -14.13
C ASP A 344 5.36 10.86 -13.17
N ALA A 345 4.72 11.92 -13.67
CA ALA A 345 4.11 12.95 -12.80
C ALA A 345 3.06 12.33 -11.87
N ARG A 346 2.25 11.35 -12.36
CA ARG A 346 1.30 10.62 -11.52
C ARG A 346 2.02 9.84 -10.41
N LYS A 347 3.07 9.09 -10.75
CA LYS A 347 3.85 8.33 -9.75
C LYS A 347 4.45 9.26 -8.69
N GLN A 348 5.05 10.35 -9.13
CA GLN A 348 5.70 11.33 -8.25
C GLN A 348 4.71 12.00 -7.31
N VAL A 349 3.58 12.50 -7.81
CA VAL A 349 2.56 13.17 -6.99
C VAL A 349 1.93 12.17 -6.00
N MET A 350 1.55 10.97 -6.44
CA MET A 350 0.99 9.95 -5.55
C MET A 350 1.99 9.56 -4.44
N ALA A 351 3.27 9.43 -4.78
CA ALA A 351 4.32 9.14 -3.80
C ALA A 351 4.53 10.30 -2.82
N ALA A 352 4.61 11.55 -3.32
CA ALA A 352 4.81 12.75 -2.49
C ALA A 352 3.68 12.97 -1.48
N TYR A 353 2.44 12.68 -1.87
CA TYR A 353 1.27 12.75 -0.99
C TYR A 353 1.00 11.46 -0.22
N SER A 354 1.83 10.42 -0.39
CA SER A 354 1.64 9.09 0.21
C SER A 354 0.27 8.48 -0.08
N ILE A 355 -0.25 8.68 -1.31
CA ILE A 355 -1.57 8.21 -1.71
C ILE A 355 -1.48 6.73 -2.07
N VAL A 356 -2.11 5.90 -1.27
CA VAL A 356 -2.26 4.45 -1.50
C VAL A 356 -3.69 4.06 -1.82
N SER A 357 -4.65 4.95 -1.55
CA SER A 357 -6.07 4.79 -1.88
C SER A 357 -6.72 6.15 -2.12
N ILE A 358 -7.78 6.15 -2.91
CA ILE A 358 -8.62 7.30 -3.19
C ILE A 358 -10.08 6.99 -2.79
N PRO A 359 -10.89 8.01 -2.47
CA PRO A 359 -10.61 9.44 -2.53
C PRO A 359 -9.61 9.88 -1.44
N GLN A 360 -8.82 10.92 -1.71
CA GLN A 360 -8.08 11.66 -0.70
C GLN A 360 -8.33 13.14 -0.88
N ILE A 361 -8.94 13.76 0.13
CA ILE A 361 -9.35 15.17 0.07
C ILE A 361 -8.61 15.95 1.17
N LEU A 362 -7.98 17.05 0.78
CA LEU A 362 -7.28 17.94 1.68
C LEU A 362 -7.57 19.40 1.35
N LEU A 363 -7.41 20.28 2.34
CA LEU A 363 -7.59 21.72 2.20
C LEU A 363 -6.25 22.42 2.36
N VAL A 364 -5.92 23.26 1.37
CA VAL A 364 -4.70 24.08 1.31
C VAL A 364 -5.09 25.53 1.48
N SER A 365 -4.37 26.27 2.35
CA SER A 365 -4.54 27.70 2.59
C SER A 365 -3.94 28.55 1.46
N PRO A 366 -4.22 29.87 1.42
CA PRO A 366 -3.73 30.79 0.37
C PRO A 366 -2.21 30.85 0.23
N ASP A 367 -1.46 30.59 1.29
CA ASP A 367 0.01 30.53 1.31
C ASP A 367 0.57 29.17 0.86
N GLY A 368 -0.30 28.17 0.61
CA GLY A 368 0.08 26.84 0.19
C GLY A 368 0.24 25.81 1.31
N THR A 369 -0.15 26.16 2.55
CA THR A 369 -0.06 25.24 3.70
C THR A 369 -1.26 24.27 3.74
N ILE A 370 -1.04 22.98 4.01
CA ILE A 370 -2.10 22.01 4.25
C ILE A 370 -2.72 22.30 5.63
N ILE A 371 -4.00 22.64 5.68
CA ILE A 371 -4.71 23.00 6.92
C ILE A 371 -5.73 21.95 7.37
N ALA A 372 -6.13 21.06 6.48
CA ALA A 372 -6.96 19.89 6.81
C ALA A 372 -6.69 18.76 5.83
N LYS A 373 -6.87 17.52 6.27
CA LYS A 373 -6.60 16.32 5.48
C LYS A 373 -7.63 15.24 5.83
N ASP A 374 -7.85 14.31 4.88
CA ASP A 374 -8.81 13.19 5.00
C ASP A 374 -10.24 13.65 5.23
N LEU A 375 -10.65 14.65 4.48
CA LEU A 375 -12.00 15.18 4.56
C LEU A 375 -12.99 14.25 3.84
N ARG A 376 -14.18 14.03 4.47
CA ARG A 376 -15.26 13.21 3.90
C ARG A 376 -16.62 13.77 4.33
N GLY A 377 -17.62 13.61 3.46
CA GLY A 377 -19.01 14.00 3.78
C GLY A 377 -19.12 15.44 4.21
N ASN A 378 -19.86 15.70 5.27
CA ASN A 378 -20.08 17.06 5.79
C ASN A 378 -18.81 17.74 6.31
N LYS A 379 -17.77 16.98 6.71
CA LYS A 379 -16.49 17.54 7.14
C LYS A 379 -15.80 18.37 6.06
N ILE A 380 -16.11 18.11 4.77
CA ILE A 380 -15.61 18.92 3.63
C ILE A 380 -16.13 20.35 3.77
N TYR A 381 -17.44 20.49 3.90
CA TYR A 381 -18.12 21.79 4.05
C TYR A 381 -17.62 22.53 5.29
N GLU A 382 -17.62 21.86 6.43
CA GLU A 382 -17.22 22.43 7.74
C GLU A 382 -15.76 22.94 7.72
N ALA A 383 -14.85 22.19 7.12
CA ALA A 383 -13.44 22.59 7.03
C ALA A 383 -13.28 23.87 6.19
N VAL A 384 -13.95 23.97 5.05
CA VAL A 384 -13.92 25.16 4.19
C VAL A 384 -14.57 26.35 4.87
N GLN A 385 -15.75 26.15 5.47
CA GLN A 385 -16.45 27.20 6.23
C GLN A 385 -15.57 27.78 7.35
N LYS A 386 -14.95 26.90 8.15
CA LYS A 386 -14.06 27.30 9.23
C LYS A 386 -12.81 28.04 8.74
N ALA A 387 -12.28 27.65 7.57
CA ALA A 387 -11.11 28.30 7.00
C ALA A 387 -11.42 29.70 6.48
N LEU A 388 -12.57 29.90 5.84
CA LEU A 388 -13.00 31.18 5.27
C LEU A 388 -13.51 32.19 6.33
N ALA A 389 -13.85 31.71 7.53
CA ALA A 389 -14.30 32.55 8.64
C ALA A 389 -13.13 33.20 9.44
N LYS A 390 -11.88 32.86 9.13
CA LYS A 390 -10.67 33.43 9.73
C LYS A 390 -10.12 34.57 8.89
#